data_ff90583c8ee4f90e0df33666f4f424a2
#
_entry.id   ff90583c8ee4f90e0df33666f4f424a2
#
_cell.length_a   1.000
_cell.length_b   1.000
_cell.length_c   1.000
_cell.angle_alpha   90.00
_cell.angle_beta   90.00
_cell.angle_gamma   90.00
#
_symmetry.space_group_name_H-M   'P 1'
#
loop_
_entity.id
_entity.type
_entity.pdbx_description
1 polymer ?
#
loop_
_entity_poly.entity_id
_entity_poly.type
_entity_poly.pdbx_seq_one_letter_code
_entity_poly.pdbx_strand_id
1 'polypeptide(L)'
;GVQTCALPIYESHSGKMKLPVQDNSICLQCHGPSPRGNAPVIDPLAHSRHQPGSTGNQCVSCHMPTTTYMQRDPRHDHGFLKPDPLLTKELGIPNACNRCHTDKDVDWAIAATDKWYGAKLDSRQRARTRVVAAAQAGTPEATGKLLEFIANEDVPAWRATLLLLTRNYAARDPRIVATAREHVSHADPLVRSAAAQVLATLPGETASLRPLDRKSTRLNSS
;
A
#
# COMPACT_ATOMS: atom_id res chain seq x y z
N GLY A 1 5.21 -8.68 -5.42
CA GLY A 1 4.67 -9.66 -4.50
C GLY A 1 3.16 -9.57 -4.22
N VAL A 2 2.52 -8.41 -4.36
CA VAL A 2 1.07 -8.26 -4.03
C VAL A 2 0.17 -8.96 -5.05
N GLN A 3 0.55 -9.03 -6.31
CA GLN A 3 -0.24 -9.69 -7.36
C GLN A 3 -0.41 -11.20 -7.18
N THR A 4 0.51 -11.86 -6.53
CA THR A 4 0.47 -13.31 -6.33
C THR A 4 -0.48 -13.77 -5.21
N CYS A 5 -0.86 -12.90 -4.28
CA CYS A 5 -1.80 -13.24 -3.20
C CYS A 5 -3.28 -12.99 -3.56
N ALA A 6 -3.58 -12.04 -4.45
CA ALA A 6 -4.97 -11.73 -4.81
C ALA A 6 -5.64 -12.82 -5.67
N LEU A 7 -4.90 -13.43 -6.61
CA LEU A 7 -5.42 -14.48 -7.50
C LEU A 7 -5.91 -15.75 -6.77
N PRO A 8 -5.27 -16.23 -5.69
CA PRO A 8 -5.81 -17.36 -4.91
C PRO A 8 -7.07 -17.01 -4.10
N ILE A 9 -7.29 -15.74 -3.78
CA ILE A 9 -8.34 -15.29 -2.85
C ILE A 9 -9.67 -15.09 -3.57
N TYR A 10 -9.65 -14.51 -4.77
CA TYR A 10 -10.86 -14.18 -5.53
C TYR A 10 -11.06 -15.09 -6.73
N GLU A 11 -12.31 -15.34 -7.05
CA GLU A 11 -12.72 -15.93 -8.31
C GLU A 11 -12.70 -14.86 -9.41
N SER A 12 -12.02 -15.16 -10.53
CA SER A 12 -11.77 -14.18 -11.60
C SER A 12 -13.04 -13.66 -12.29
N HIS A 13 -14.10 -14.48 -12.32
CA HIS A 13 -15.34 -14.13 -13.02
C HIS A 13 -16.37 -13.46 -12.13
N SER A 14 -16.53 -13.92 -10.89
CA SER A 14 -17.57 -13.44 -9.99
C SER A 14 -17.09 -12.34 -9.02
N GLY A 15 -15.78 -12.19 -8.84
CA GLY A 15 -15.18 -11.34 -7.82
C GLY A 15 -15.46 -11.80 -6.39
N LYS A 16 -16.05 -12.99 -6.21
CA LYS A 16 -16.31 -13.56 -4.88
C LYS A 16 -15.07 -14.21 -4.31
N MET A 17 -14.98 -14.26 -3.00
CA MET A 17 -13.93 -15.00 -2.31
C MET A 17 -14.10 -16.51 -2.53
N LYS A 18 -13.00 -17.21 -2.83
CA LYS A 18 -12.99 -18.65 -3.13
C LYS A 18 -13.28 -19.53 -1.93
N LEU A 19 -12.94 -19.07 -0.74
CA LEU A 19 -13.13 -19.80 0.51
C LEU A 19 -13.83 -18.91 1.53
N PRO A 20 -14.46 -19.50 2.55
CA PRO A 20 -15.08 -18.72 3.63
C PRO A 20 -14.09 -17.83 4.35
N VAL A 21 -14.55 -16.67 4.78
CA VAL A 21 -13.74 -15.71 5.57
C VAL A 21 -13.93 -15.91 7.06
N GLN A 22 -15.04 -16.55 7.46
CA GLN A 22 -15.47 -16.70 8.85
C GLN A 22 -14.54 -17.59 9.68
N ASP A 23 -13.94 -18.59 9.04
CA ASP A 23 -13.01 -19.55 9.65
C ASP A 23 -11.54 -19.27 9.30
N ASN A 24 -11.26 -18.14 8.62
CA ASN A 24 -9.95 -17.74 8.13
C ASN A 24 -9.31 -18.66 7.10
N SER A 25 -10.00 -19.71 6.60
CA SER A 25 -9.44 -20.68 5.67
C SER A 25 -8.82 -20.04 4.42
N ILE A 26 -9.41 -18.94 3.94
CA ILE A 26 -8.90 -18.17 2.80
C ILE A 26 -7.48 -17.61 3.04
N CYS A 27 -7.14 -17.26 4.26
CA CYS A 27 -5.84 -16.71 4.63
C CYS A 27 -4.88 -17.81 5.08
N LEU A 28 -5.39 -18.78 5.85
CA LEU A 28 -4.61 -19.85 6.45
C LEU A 28 -4.07 -20.88 5.43
N GLN A 29 -4.62 -20.92 4.21
CA GLN A 29 -4.00 -21.70 3.12
C GLN A 29 -2.56 -21.25 2.80
N CYS A 30 -2.20 -20.00 3.13
CA CYS A 30 -0.85 -19.47 2.97
C CYS A 30 -0.19 -19.12 4.30
N HIS A 31 -0.95 -18.72 5.31
CA HIS A 31 -0.48 -18.28 6.62
C HIS A 31 -0.70 -19.34 7.73
N GLY A 32 -1.16 -20.53 7.41
CA GLY A 32 -1.35 -21.64 8.35
C GLY A 32 -0.06 -22.40 8.66
N PRO A 33 -0.20 -23.56 9.35
CA PRO A 33 0.96 -24.37 9.79
C PRO A 33 1.88 -24.85 8.66
N SER A 34 1.37 -24.92 7.43
CA SER A 34 2.16 -25.25 6.23
C SER A 34 2.17 -24.04 5.29
N PRO A 35 2.97 -23.01 5.58
CA PRO A 35 2.92 -21.74 4.87
C PRO A 35 3.42 -21.90 3.42
N ARG A 36 2.86 -21.09 2.51
CA ARG A 36 3.35 -21.02 1.13
C ARG A 36 4.45 -19.96 1.00
N GLY A 37 5.58 -20.37 0.43
CA GLY A 37 6.74 -19.49 0.27
C GLY A 37 7.25 -18.96 1.62
N ASN A 38 7.49 -17.68 1.70
CA ASN A 38 7.97 -16.99 2.90
C ASN A 38 6.84 -16.37 3.74
N ALA A 39 5.59 -16.86 3.58
CA ALA A 39 4.48 -16.32 4.37
C ALA A 39 4.69 -16.64 5.86
N PRO A 40 4.48 -15.68 6.78
CA PRO A 40 4.58 -15.96 8.20
C PRO A 40 3.46 -16.90 8.64
N VAL A 41 3.77 -17.82 9.53
CA VAL A 41 2.78 -18.67 10.18
C VAL A 41 2.04 -17.84 11.23
N ILE A 42 0.72 -17.83 11.16
CA ILE A 42 -0.15 -17.03 12.03
C ILE A 42 -1.13 -17.95 12.77
N ASP A 43 -1.16 -17.85 14.08
CA ASP A 43 -2.25 -18.32 14.92
C ASP A 43 -3.28 -17.18 15.06
N PRO A 44 -4.50 -17.30 14.54
CA PRO A 44 -5.47 -16.22 14.57
C PRO A 44 -5.83 -15.76 15.99
N LEU A 45 -5.93 -16.67 16.97
CA LEU A 45 -6.25 -16.33 18.35
C LEU A 45 -5.11 -15.53 19.01
N ALA A 46 -3.89 -16.06 18.92
CA ALA A 46 -2.73 -15.40 19.51
C ALA A 46 -2.41 -14.08 18.80
N HIS A 47 -2.69 -13.97 17.49
CA HIS A 47 -2.47 -12.77 16.71
C HIS A 47 -3.56 -11.71 16.98
N SER A 48 -4.83 -12.04 16.81
CA SER A 48 -5.91 -11.05 16.90
C SER A 48 -6.31 -10.69 18.33
N ARG A 49 -6.01 -11.57 19.30
CA ARG A 49 -6.47 -11.45 20.69
C ARG A 49 -7.99 -11.49 20.84
N HIS A 50 -8.71 -12.00 19.85
CA HIS A 50 -10.15 -12.18 19.84
C HIS A 50 -10.51 -13.65 19.82
N GLN A 51 -11.65 -13.99 20.47
CA GLN A 51 -12.11 -15.37 20.56
C GLN A 51 -12.41 -15.97 19.19
N PRO A 52 -12.07 -17.25 18.96
CA PRO A 52 -12.41 -17.96 17.73
C PRO A 52 -13.91 -17.86 17.43
N GLY A 53 -14.25 -17.68 16.16
CA GLY A 53 -15.63 -17.51 15.70
C GLY A 53 -16.20 -16.09 15.86
N SER A 54 -15.51 -15.19 16.57
CA SER A 54 -15.91 -13.78 16.61
C SER A 54 -15.45 -13.02 15.35
N THR A 55 -16.15 -11.93 15.03
CA THR A 55 -15.76 -11.05 13.90
C THR A 55 -14.35 -10.49 14.10
N GLY A 56 -13.92 -10.20 15.32
CA GLY A 56 -12.58 -9.71 15.60
C GLY A 56 -11.47 -10.74 15.38
N ASN A 57 -11.80 -12.04 15.34
CA ASN A 57 -10.84 -13.10 15.01
C ASN A 57 -10.71 -13.35 13.50
N GLN A 58 -11.57 -12.72 12.68
CA GLN A 58 -11.49 -12.85 11.22
C GLN A 58 -10.38 -11.97 10.66
N CYS A 59 -9.43 -12.55 9.91
CA CYS A 59 -8.31 -11.83 9.30
C CYS A 59 -8.77 -10.65 8.45
N VAL A 60 -9.83 -10.86 7.67
CA VAL A 60 -10.38 -9.84 6.76
C VAL A 60 -10.92 -8.61 7.50
N SER A 61 -11.43 -8.77 8.72
CA SER A 61 -11.99 -7.66 9.50
C SER A 61 -10.96 -6.58 9.83
N CYS A 62 -9.69 -6.98 9.97
CA CYS A 62 -8.58 -6.09 10.28
C CYS A 62 -7.73 -5.74 9.06
N HIS A 63 -7.42 -6.72 8.19
CA HIS A 63 -6.50 -6.55 7.07
C HIS A 63 -7.18 -6.20 5.74
N MET A 64 -8.49 -6.44 5.64
CA MET A 64 -9.32 -6.15 4.47
C MET A 64 -10.67 -5.56 4.91
N PRO A 65 -10.69 -4.49 5.71
CA PRO A 65 -11.96 -3.94 6.19
C PRO A 65 -12.85 -3.54 5.01
N THR A 66 -14.16 -3.77 5.15
CA THR A 66 -15.12 -3.40 4.11
C THR A 66 -15.38 -1.90 4.11
N THR A 67 -15.49 -1.33 2.93
CA THR A 67 -16.02 0.01 2.70
C THR A 67 -17.24 -0.07 1.77
N THR A 68 -18.24 0.77 2.00
CA THR A 68 -19.41 0.81 1.12
C THR A 68 -19.10 1.66 -0.10
N TYR A 69 -18.98 1.00 -1.25
CA TYR A 69 -18.78 1.66 -2.53
C TYR A 69 -20.12 2.10 -3.14
N MET A 70 -20.18 3.30 -3.69
CA MET A 70 -21.39 3.89 -4.28
C MET A 70 -22.62 3.78 -3.38
N GLN A 71 -22.44 3.91 -2.05
CA GLN A 71 -23.47 3.90 -1.01
C GLN A 71 -24.25 2.57 -0.83
N ARG A 72 -23.93 1.50 -1.54
CA ARG A 72 -24.67 0.23 -1.45
C ARG A 72 -23.87 -1.05 -1.63
N ASP A 73 -22.64 -0.98 -2.11
CA ASP A 73 -21.84 -2.17 -2.40
C ASP A 73 -20.67 -2.31 -1.40
N PRO A 74 -20.79 -3.15 -0.36
CA PRO A 74 -19.71 -3.35 0.59
C PRO A 74 -18.58 -4.14 -0.07
N ARG A 75 -17.39 -3.54 -0.17
CA ARG A 75 -16.20 -4.14 -0.75
C ARG A 75 -15.07 -4.20 0.25
N HIS A 76 -14.35 -5.31 0.26
CA HIS A 76 -13.14 -5.46 1.05
C HIS A 76 -11.98 -4.65 0.46
N ASP A 77 -11.21 -4.00 1.34
CA ASP A 77 -9.95 -3.36 0.96
C ASP A 77 -8.93 -4.43 0.54
N HIS A 78 -8.36 -4.28 -0.64
CA HIS A 78 -7.37 -5.21 -1.20
C HIS A 78 -5.92 -4.79 -0.89
N GLY A 79 -5.72 -3.78 -0.06
CA GLY A 79 -4.39 -3.29 0.32
C GLY A 79 -3.65 -4.22 1.28
N PHE A 80 -4.34 -5.12 1.99
CA PHE A 80 -3.78 -6.00 3.02
C PHE A 80 -2.96 -5.22 4.06
N LEU A 81 -3.45 -4.06 4.45
CA LEU A 81 -2.73 -3.16 5.32
C LEU A 81 -2.70 -3.68 6.76
N LYS A 82 -1.66 -3.35 7.48
CA LYS A 82 -1.60 -3.53 8.94
C LYS A 82 -2.45 -2.44 9.58
N PRO A 83 -3.41 -2.77 10.45
CA PRO A 83 -4.11 -1.76 11.26
C PRO A 83 -3.11 -0.96 12.09
N ASP A 84 -3.19 0.35 12.02
CA ASP A 84 -2.29 1.24 12.75
C ASP A 84 -3.06 2.43 13.33
N PRO A 85 -3.60 2.31 14.55
CA PRO A 85 -4.38 3.37 15.18
C PRO A 85 -3.61 4.67 15.42
N LEU A 86 -2.26 4.63 15.50
CA LEU A 86 -1.46 5.84 15.61
C LEU A 86 -1.61 6.72 14.36
N LEU A 87 -1.70 6.12 13.17
CA LEU A 87 -1.95 6.87 11.93
C LEU A 87 -3.37 7.47 11.89
N THR A 88 -4.32 6.89 12.61
CA THR A 88 -5.64 7.52 12.82
C THR A 88 -5.51 8.81 13.61
N LYS A 89 -4.78 8.77 14.72
CA LYS A 89 -4.55 9.94 15.57
C LYS A 89 -3.78 11.05 14.84
N GLU A 90 -2.74 10.69 14.09
CA GLU A 90 -1.87 11.63 13.41
C GLU A 90 -2.46 12.20 12.12
N LEU A 91 -3.17 11.38 11.34
CA LEU A 91 -3.52 11.67 9.95
C LEU A 91 -5.02 11.53 9.65
N GLY A 92 -5.84 11.12 10.61
CA GLY A 92 -7.27 10.90 10.42
C GLY A 92 -7.60 9.65 9.58
N ILE A 93 -6.65 8.75 9.34
CA ILE A 93 -6.88 7.52 8.57
C ILE A 93 -7.71 6.55 9.42
N PRO A 94 -8.86 6.05 8.93
CA PRO A 94 -9.67 5.10 9.68
C PRO A 94 -8.88 3.82 10.04
N ASN A 95 -9.06 3.33 11.28
CA ASN A 95 -8.51 2.04 11.69
C ASN A 95 -9.59 0.98 11.88
N ALA A 96 -9.20 -0.28 11.85
CA ALA A 96 -10.13 -1.40 11.96
C ALA A 96 -10.71 -1.55 13.38
N CYS A 97 -9.98 -1.15 14.44
CA CYS A 97 -10.40 -1.35 15.82
C CYS A 97 -11.68 -0.57 16.15
N ASN A 98 -11.68 0.73 15.86
CA ASN A 98 -12.79 1.62 16.18
C ASN A 98 -14.03 1.42 15.28
N ARG A 99 -13.97 0.54 14.27
CA ARG A 99 -15.16 0.14 13.50
C ARG A 99 -16.11 -0.76 14.31
N CYS A 100 -15.57 -1.54 15.24
CA CYS A 100 -16.32 -2.43 16.10
C CYS A 100 -16.37 -1.89 17.56
N HIS A 101 -15.25 -1.37 18.07
CA HIS A 101 -15.15 -0.77 19.40
C HIS A 101 -15.53 0.71 19.34
N THR A 102 -16.80 0.97 19.02
CA THR A 102 -17.32 2.34 18.81
C THR A 102 -17.47 3.13 20.11
N ASP A 103 -17.44 2.44 21.26
CA ASP A 103 -17.43 2.99 22.61
C ASP A 103 -16.04 3.39 23.12
N LYS A 104 -14.99 3.09 22.34
CA LYS A 104 -13.59 3.37 22.66
C LYS A 104 -13.03 4.45 21.75
N ASP A 105 -12.12 5.24 22.28
CA ASP A 105 -11.37 6.23 21.51
C ASP A 105 -10.16 5.63 20.78
N VAL A 106 -9.48 6.45 20.02
CA VAL A 106 -8.28 6.05 19.29
C VAL A 106 -7.10 5.75 20.23
N ASP A 107 -7.02 6.43 21.37
CA ASP A 107 -5.92 6.22 22.33
C ASP A 107 -6.02 4.86 23.01
N TRP A 108 -7.23 4.37 23.27
CA TRP A 108 -7.45 2.99 23.67
C TRP A 108 -6.95 2.00 22.62
N ALA A 109 -7.24 2.22 21.34
CA ALA A 109 -6.80 1.35 20.26
C ALA A 109 -5.27 1.36 20.11
N ILE A 110 -4.63 2.54 20.27
CA ILE A 110 -3.16 2.67 20.29
C ILE A 110 -2.58 1.86 21.43
N ALA A 111 -3.08 2.05 22.66
CA ALA A 111 -2.57 1.33 23.83
C ALA A 111 -2.71 -0.19 23.70
N ALA A 112 -3.82 -0.68 23.14
CA ALA A 112 -4.04 -2.09 22.88
C ALA A 112 -3.04 -2.65 21.86
N THR A 113 -2.86 -1.98 20.72
CA THR A 113 -1.95 -2.43 19.67
C THR A 113 -0.49 -2.32 20.08
N ASP A 114 -0.10 -1.30 20.83
CA ASP A 114 1.25 -1.16 21.37
C ASP A 114 1.57 -2.26 22.38
N LYS A 115 0.62 -2.62 23.25
CA LYS A 115 0.75 -3.74 24.17
C LYS A 115 0.95 -5.07 23.43
N TRP A 116 0.31 -5.27 22.28
CA TRP A 116 0.35 -6.54 21.53
C TRP A 116 1.56 -6.64 20.61
N TYR A 117 1.92 -5.56 19.97
CA TYR A 117 2.89 -5.55 18.87
C TYR A 117 4.09 -4.64 19.11
N GLY A 118 3.95 -3.57 19.91
CA GLY A 118 5.02 -2.66 20.27
C GLY A 118 5.82 -2.17 19.05
N ALA A 119 7.14 -2.32 19.12
CA ALA A 119 8.05 -1.87 18.06
C ALA A 119 7.79 -2.49 16.67
N LYS A 120 7.04 -3.61 16.57
CA LYS A 120 6.68 -4.21 15.27
C LYS A 120 5.72 -3.33 14.45
N LEU A 121 5.07 -2.37 15.09
CA LEU A 121 4.24 -1.36 14.42
C LEU A 121 5.06 -0.24 13.81
N ASP A 122 6.26 0.04 14.33
CA ASP A 122 7.17 0.99 13.72
C ASP A 122 7.80 0.36 12.47
N SER A 123 7.15 0.57 11.36
CA SER A 123 7.41 -0.10 10.11
C SER A 123 7.61 0.90 8.97
N ARG A 124 8.27 0.42 7.90
CA ARG A 124 8.38 1.18 6.65
C ARG A 124 7.00 1.61 6.11
N GLN A 125 5.94 0.82 6.32
CA GLN A 125 4.58 1.20 5.95
C GLN A 125 4.14 2.47 6.67
N ARG A 126 4.35 2.56 8.00
CA ARG A 126 4.01 3.75 8.80
C ARG A 126 4.78 4.97 8.31
N ALA A 127 6.09 4.84 8.13
CA ALA A 127 6.93 5.92 7.63
C ALA A 127 6.52 6.38 6.23
N ARG A 128 6.26 5.44 5.31
CA ARG A 128 5.78 5.73 3.96
C ARG A 128 4.44 6.46 3.98
N THR A 129 3.50 6.05 4.82
CA THR A 129 2.19 6.70 4.95
C THR A 129 2.34 8.16 5.36
N ARG A 130 3.23 8.45 6.31
CA ARG A 130 3.53 9.85 6.71
C ARG A 130 4.11 10.68 5.57
N VAL A 131 5.01 10.09 4.76
CA VAL A 131 5.58 10.77 3.57
C VAL A 131 4.51 11.06 2.53
N VAL A 132 3.63 10.11 2.25
CA VAL A 132 2.51 10.30 1.32
C VAL A 132 1.58 11.40 1.83
N ALA A 133 1.22 11.38 3.10
CA ALA A 133 0.35 12.40 3.71
C ALA A 133 1.00 13.80 3.65
N ALA A 134 2.29 13.92 3.98
CA ALA A 134 3.03 15.17 3.86
C ALA A 134 3.06 15.70 2.42
N ALA A 135 3.24 14.80 1.45
CA ALA A 135 3.22 15.16 0.04
C ALA A 135 1.83 15.64 -0.43
N GLN A 136 0.77 15.01 0.03
CA GLN A 136 -0.59 15.42 -0.30
C GLN A 136 -0.96 16.76 0.36
N ALA A 137 -0.48 16.99 1.57
CA ALA A 137 -0.68 18.26 2.29
C ALA A 137 0.20 19.40 1.79
N GLY A 138 1.20 19.14 0.95
CA GLY A 138 2.08 20.16 0.39
C GLY A 138 3.05 20.76 1.41
N THR A 139 3.46 20.00 2.43
CA THR A 139 4.36 20.50 3.46
C THR A 139 5.74 20.83 2.90
N PRO A 140 6.48 21.80 3.47
CA PRO A 140 7.79 22.22 2.96
C PRO A 140 8.81 21.07 2.87
N GLU A 141 8.74 20.10 3.79
CA GLU A 141 9.67 18.96 3.86
C GLU A 141 9.30 17.82 2.90
N ALA A 142 8.11 17.87 2.30
CA ALA A 142 7.56 16.75 1.50
C ALA A 142 8.50 16.32 0.39
N THR A 143 9.09 17.25 -0.36
CA THR A 143 10.01 16.95 -1.47
C THR A 143 11.23 16.17 -1.00
N GLY A 144 11.90 16.65 0.06
CA GLY A 144 13.09 15.98 0.60
C GLY A 144 12.78 14.55 1.03
N LYS A 145 11.69 14.36 1.77
CA LYS A 145 11.23 13.02 2.22
C LYS A 145 10.85 12.11 1.06
N LEU A 146 10.16 12.63 0.03
CA LEU A 146 9.82 11.85 -1.16
C LEU A 146 11.09 11.35 -1.86
N LEU A 147 12.07 12.22 -2.09
CA LEU A 147 13.32 11.85 -2.77
C LEU A 147 14.11 10.80 -1.97
N GLU A 148 14.19 10.95 -0.65
CA GLU A 148 14.81 9.96 0.24
C GLU A 148 14.11 8.59 0.15
N PHE A 149 12.77 8.58 0.18
CA PHE A 149 12.02 7.34 0.08
C PHE A 149 12.11 6.69 -1.30
N ILE A 150 12.13 7.47 -2.39
CA ILE A 150 12.32 6.97 -3.77
C ILE A 150 13.68 6.26 -3.88
N ALA A 151 14.74 6.86 -3.36
CA ALA A 151 16.10 6.30 -3.41
C ALA A 151 16.19 4.94 -2.70
N ASN A 152 15.46 4.77 -1.60
CA ASN A 152 15.52 3.59 -0.73
C ASN A 152 14.32 2.63 -0.90
N GLU A 153 13.44 2.82 -1.88
CA GLU A 153 12.25 1.98 -2.06
C GLU A 153 12.53 0.79 -3.00
N ASP A 154 12.43 -0.42 -2.46
CA ASP A 154 12.70 -1.65 -3.20
C ASP A 154 11.48 -2.18 -3.96
N VAL A 155 10.26 -1.76 -3.56
CA VAL A 155 9.02 -2.20 -4.21
C VAL A 155 8.69 -1.29 -5.39
N PRO A 156 8.79 -1.78 -6.66
CA PRO A 156 8.62 -0.94 -7.84
C PRO A 156 7.31 -0.15 -7.88
N ALA A 157 6.20 -0.76 -7.47
CA ALA A 157 4.90 -0.10 -7.42
C ALA A 157 4.88 1.10 -6.46
N TRP A 158 5.54 0.97 -5.30
CA TRP A 158 5.67 2.08 -4.37
C TRP A 158 6.63 3.14 -4.88
N ARG A 159 7.77 2.76 -5.47
CA ARG A 159 8.69 3.70 -6.09
C ARG A 159 8.00 4.52 -7.18
N ALA A 160 7.22 3.88 -8.03
CA ALA A 160 6.43 4.55 -9.06
C ALA A 160 5.39 5.52 -8.45
N THR A 161 4.69 5.11 -7.39
CA THR A 161 3.73 5.96 -6.68
C THR A 161 4.39 7.21 -6.09
N LEU A 162 5.53 7.04 -5.42
CA LEU A 162 6.27 8.15 -4.83
C LEU A 162 6.80 9.12 -5.92
N LEU A 163 7.30 8.60 -7.05
CA LEU A 163 7.67 9.41 -8.21
C LEU A 163 6.48 10.24 -8.70
N LEU A 164 5.30 9.64 -8.88
CA LEU A 164 4.11 10.36 -9.33
C LEU A 164 3.71 11.49 -8.37
N LEU A 165 3.87 11.31 -7.06
CA LEU A 165 3.60 12.35 -6.08
C LEU A 165 4.54 13.55 -6.22
N THR A 166 5.76 13.37 -6.75
CA THR A 166 6.69 14.49 -6.98
C THR A 166 6.24 15.45 -8.08
N ARG A 167 5.27 15.07 -8.93
CA ARG A 167 4.77 15.91 -10.04
C ARG A 167 4.33 17.30 -9.57
N ASN A 168 3.70 17.36 -8.39
CA ASN A 168 3.21 18.64 -7.83
C ASN A 168 4.33 19.60 -7.42
N TYR A 169 5.57 19.11 -7.37
CA TYR A 169 6.75 19.84 -6.91
C TYR A 169 7.81 20.01 -8.01
N ALA A 170 7.65 19.34 -9.15
CA ALA A 170 8.68 19.21 -10.19
C ALA A 170 9.16 20.57 -10.74
N ALA A 171 8.26 21.55 -10.88
CA ALA A 171 8.61 22.89 -11.34
C ALA A 171 9.38 23.73 -10.29
N ARG A 172 9.38 23.32 -9.02
CA ARG A 172 9.97 24.07 -7.90
C ARG A 172 11.29 23.50 -7.40
N ASP A 173 11.57 22.22 -7.72
CA ASP A 173 12.76 21.53 -7.21
C ASP A 173 13.46 20.73 -8.31
N PRO A 174 14.63 21.19 -8.79
CA PRO A 174 15.37 20.56 -9.86
C PRO A 174 15.85 19.13 -9.53
N ARG A 175 15.95 18.77 -8.25
CA ARG A 175 16.32 17.42 -7.83
C ARG A 175 15.29 16.39 -8.28
N ILE A 176 14.01 16.77 -8.37
CA ILE A 176 12.94 15.89 -8.87
C ILE A 176 13.19 15.54 -10.35
N VAL A 177 13.58 16.53 -11.15
CA VAL A 177 13.90 16.31 -12.57
C VAL A 177 15.08 15.36 -12.71
N ALA A 178 16.15 15.57 -11.93
CA ALA A 178 17.31 14.70 -11.91
C ALA A 178 16.92 13.25 -11.54
N THR A 179 16.16 13.09 -10.44
CA THR A 179 15.68 11.78 -10.01
C THR A 179 14.79 11.13 -11.08
N ALA A 180 13.89 11.86 -11.71
CA ALA A 180 13.04 11.31 -12.76
C ALA A 180 13.87 10.85 -13.97
N ARG A 181 14.88 11.62 -14.39
CA ARG A 181 15.79 11.22 -15.49
C ARG A 181 16.56 9.94 -15.19
N GLU A 182 17.01 9.73 -13.96
CA GLU A 182 17.65 8.48 -13.53
C GLU A 182 16.72 7.26 -13.67
N HIS A 183 15.42 7.47 -13.48
CA HIS A 183 14.43 6.38 -13.44
C HIS A 183 13.75 6.08 -14.78
N VAL A 184 13.96 6.87 -15.86
CA VAL A 184 13.36 6.57 -17.18
C VAL A 184 13.92 5.31 -17.82
N SER A 185 15.10 4.84 -17.41
CA SER A 185 15.72 3.58 -17.86
C SER A 185 15.63 2.45 -16.82
N HIS A 186 14.82 2.61 -15.76
CA HIS A 186 14.67 1.61 -14.72
C HIS A 186 14.18 0.27 -15.28
N ALA A 187 14.61 -0.86 -14.69
CA ALA A 187 14.23 -2.20 -15.13
C ALA A 187 12.72 -2.44 -15.13
N ASP A 188 12.02 -1.93 -14.11
CA ASP A 188 10.57 -2.09 -13.97
C ASP A 188 9.80 -1.05 -14.81
N PRO A 189 8.83 -1.48 -15.66
CA PRO A 189 8.08 -0.60 -16.55
C PRO A 189 7.17 0.40 -15.82
N LEU A 190 6.67 0.08 -14.62
CA LEU A 190 5.86 1.02 -13.83
C LEU A 190 6.70 2.22 -13.39
N VAL A 191 7.93 1.96 -12.96
CA VAL A 191 8.87 3.01 -12.53
C VAL A 191 9.26 3.89 -13.72
N ARG A 192 9.57 3.28 -14.89
CA ARG A 192 9.84 4.06 -16.14
C ARG A 192 8.67 4.95 -16.51
N SER A 193 7.45 4.39 -16.49
CA SER A 193 6.24 5.14 -16.84
C SER A 193 6.01 6.30 -15.89
N ALA A 194 6.17 6.09 -14.58
CA ALA A 194 6.04 7.15 -13.59
C ALA A 194 7.06 8.27 -13.80
N ALA A 195 8.32 7.91 -14.01
CA ALA A 195 9.39 8.87 -14.29
C ALA A 195 9.12 9.69 -15.56
N ALA A 196 8.70 9.04 -16.64
CA ALA A 196 8.31 9.72 -17.89
C ALA A 196 7.14 10.69 -17.67
N GLN A 197 6.14 10.30 -16.86
CA GLN A 197 5.02 11.18 -16.53
C GLN A 197 5.44 12.40 -15.70
N VAL A 198 6.43 12.27 -14.82
CA VAL A 198 6.98 13.43 -14.08
C VAL A 198 7.64 14.39 -15.05
N LEU A 199 8.52 13.92 -15.94
CA LEU A 199 9.21 14.74 -16.92
C LEU A 199 8.24 15.41 -17.92
N ALA A 200 7.18 14.69 -18.33
CA ALA A 200 6.18 15.23 -19.25
C ALA A 200 5.40 16.44 -18.69
N THR A 201 5.45 16.69 -17.37
CA THR A 201 4.83 17.89 -16.78
C THR A 201 5.65 19.16 -16.98
N LEU A 202 6.88 19.05 -17.46
CA LEU A 202 7.81 20.16 -17.54
C LEU A 202 8.08 20.55 -19.01
N PRO A 203 8.01 21.84 -19.33
CA PRO A 203 8.36 22.34 -20.66
C PRO A 203 9.81 21.96 -21.03
N GLY A 204 10.01 21.42 -22.22
CA GLY A 204 11.34 21.04 -22.74
C GLY A 204 11.80 19.63 -22.38
N GLU A 205 11.23 18.94 -21.38
CA GLU A 205 11.65 17.60 -20.99
C GLU A 205 11.08 16.48 -21.90
N THR A 206 10.04 16.76 -22.66
CA THR A 206 9.42 15.78 -23.59
C THR A 206 10.37 15.29 -24.68
N ALA A 207 11.40 16.07 -25.03
CA ALA A 207 12.40 15.64 -26.02
C ALA A 207 13.24 14.46 -25.52
N SER A 208 13.49 14.37 -24.20
CA SER A 208 14.23 13.28 -23.57
C SER A 208 13.46 11.95 -23.55
N LEU A 209 12.13 11.98 -23.78
CA LEU A 209 11.25 10.81 -23.76
C LEU A 209 11.10 10.12 -25.12
N ARG A 210 11.47 10.78 -26.22
CA ARG A 210 11.36 10.23 -27.59
C ARG A 210 12.04 8.86 -27.82
N PRO A 211 13.17 8.51 -27.17
CA PRO A 211 13.77 7.18 -27.31
C PRO A 211 12.94 6.05 -26.68
N LEU A 212 12.07 6.35 -25.70
CA LEU A 212 11.25 5.35 -25.00
C LEU A 212 10.11 4.83 -25.88
N ASP A 213 9.51 5.69 -26.71
CA ASP A 213 8.44 5.32 -27.65
C ASP A 213 8.91 4.32 -28.71
N ARG A 214 10.14 4.43 -29.19
CA ARG A 214 10.68 3.54 -30.23
C ARG A 214 10.94 2.10 -29.78
N LYS A 215 11.12 1.86 -28.47
CA LYS A 215 11.31 0.50 -27.92
C LYS A 215 9.99 -0.22 -27.66
N SER A 216 8.92 0.49 -27.35
CA SER A 216 7.61 -0.11 -27.09
C SER A 216 6.92 -0.61 -28.36
N THR A 217 7.15 0.03 -29.51
CA THR A 217 6.58 -0.36 -30.80
C THR A 217 7.25 -1.60 -31.42
N ARG A 218 8.44 -2.02 -30.96
CA ARG A 218 9.11 -3.24 -31.47
C ARG A 218 8.70 -4.53 -30.77
N LEU A 219 7.98 -4.48 -29.65
CA LEU A 219 7.51 -5.66 -28.93
C LEU A 219 6.17 -6.22 -29.41
N ASN A 220 5.48 -5.51 -30.31
CA ASN A 220 4.19 -5.94 -30.88
C ASN A 220 4.28 -6.48 -32.32
N SER A 221 5.47 -6.77 -32.83
CA SER A 221 5.69 -7.28 -34.20
C SER A 221 6.50 -8.58 -34.24
N SER A 222 6.30 -9.46 -33.26
CA SER A 222 6.81 -10.86 -33.29
C SER A 222 5.80 -11.82 -32.75
#